data_1b17c704e8757cd327febe0f4ba89094
#
_entry.id   1b17c704e8757cd327febe0f4ba89094
#
_cell.length_a   1.000
_cell.length_b   1.000
_cell.length_c   1.000
_cell.angle_alpha   90.00
_cell.angle_beta   90.00
_cell.angle_gamma   90.00
#
_symmetry.space_group_name_H-M   'P 1'
#
loop_
_entity.id
_entity.type
_entity.pdbx_description
1 polymer ?
#
loop_
_entity_poly.entity_id
_entity_poly.type
_entity_poly.pdbx_seq_one_letter_code
_entity_poly.pdbx_strand_id
1 'polypeptide(L)'
;MVGMFAFLLIQGISILQNPPAPSAVNQPENFLVIPGVNDFLPLSVAPEIIFGLLVGLVVHEGGHGILCRVEGIEIESMGVFLLTIIPLGAFVEPDEESERLASRGGRTRMFAAGVTNNFAITIIAFVLLFGPIIGSIAVAPGLA
;
A
#
# COMPACT_ATOMS: atom_id res chain seq x y z
N MET A 1 7.78 -2.57 19.75
CA MET A 1 6.57 -1.72 19.87
C MET A 1 6.75 -0.57 20.86
N VAL A 2 7.17 -0.81 22.11
CA VAL A 2 7.35 0.26 23.13
C VAL A 2 8.30 1.36 22.67
N GLY A 3 9.46 1.02 22.07
CA GLY A 3 10.42 2.00 21.58
C GLY A 3 9.89 2.90 20.47
N MET A 4 9.09 2.34 19.54
CA MET A 4 8.48 3.12 18.47
C MET A 4 7.39 4.07 19.00
N PHE A 5 6.61 3.60 19.98
CA PHE A 5 5.62 4.45 20.64
C PHE A 5 6.28 5.61 21.41
N ALA A 6 7.35 5.32 22.17
CA ALA A 6 8.11 6.35 22.86
C ALA A 6 8.73 7.37 21.89
N PHE A 7 9.29 6.90 20.77
CA PHE A 7 9.81 7.75 19.72
C PHE A 7 8.74 8.70 19.14
N LEU A 8 7.56 8.16 18.81
CA LEU A 8 6.45 8.96 18.29
C LEU A 8 5.94 9.99 19.31
N LEU A 9 5.88 9.63 20.60
CA LEU A 9 5.53 10.57 21.67
C LEU A 9 6.55 11.70 21.78
N ILE A 10 7.84 11.39 21.78
CA ILE A 10 8.91 12.40 21.83
C ILE A 10 8.84 13.32 20.63
N GLN A 11 8.65 12.80 19.43
CA GLN A 11 8.46 13.59 18.22
C GLN A 11 7.22 14.49 18.30
N GLY A 12 6.09 13.95 18.78
CA GLY A 12 4.86 14.72 18.96
C GLY A 12 5.05 15.88 19.94
N ILE A 13 5.69 15.65 21.08
CA ILE A 13 6.01 16.68 22.08
C ILE A 13 6.96 17.73 21.48
N SER A 14 7.99 17.30 20.76
CA SER A 14 8.95 18.20 20.09
C SER A 14 8.26 19.13 19.09
N ILE A 15 7.34 18.60 18.27
CA ILE A 15 6.56 19.38 17.31
C ILE A 15 5.63 20.38 18.00
N LEU A 16 5.02 19.99 19.13
CA LEU A 16 4.17 20.90 19.90
C LEU A 16 4.95 22.06 20.55
N GLN A 17 6.18 21.79 20.97
CA GLN A 17 7.06 22.80 21.59
C GLN A 17 7.72 23.71 20.56
N ASN A 18 8.08 23.16 19.40
CA ASN A 18 8.72 23.88 18.31
C ASN A 18 8.01 23.50 17.00
N PRO A 19 6.86 24.13 16.70
CA PRO A 19 6.14 23.84 15.47
C PRO A 19 7.03 24.17 14.26
N PRO A 20 7.16 23.24 13.30
CA PRO A 20 7.94 23.47 12.11
C PRO A 20 7.37 24.65 11.31
N ALA A 21 8.24 25.38 10.61
CA ALA A 21 7.81 26.44 9.72
C ALA A 21 6.83 25.89 8.66
N PRO A 22 5.81 26.66 8.25
CA PRO A 22 4.89 26.25 7.21
C PRO A 22 5.65 25.85 5.94
N SER A 23 5.37 24.66 5.44
CA SER A 23 5.95 24.11 4.22
C SER A 23 4.88 23.31 3.48
N ALA A 24 5.06 23.07 2.20
CA ALA A 24 4.10 22.27 1.42
C ALA A 24 3.83 20.88 2.02
N VAL A 25 4.76 20.33 2.80
CA VAL A 25 4.62 19.00 3.41
C VAL A 25 3.73 19.02 4.65
N ASN A 26 3.72 20.13 5.42
CA ASN A 26 2.98 20.21 6.69
C ASN A 26 1.71 21.07 6.62
N GLN A 27 1.30 21.46 5.44
CA GLN A 27 0.01 22.12 5.22
C GLN A 27 -1.15 21.11 5.33
N PRO A 28 -2.27 21.47 5.97
CA PRO A 28 -3.42 20.57 6.16
C PRO A 28 -3.96 19.97 4.86
N GLU A 29 -3.98 20.74 3.78
CA GLU A 29 -4.42 20.32 2.44
C GLU A 29 -3.51 19.24 1.81
N ASN A 30 -2.27 19.17 2.24
CA ASN A 30 -1.29 18.21 1.75
C ASN A 30 -1.19 16.93 2.63
N PHE A 31 -2.00 16.84 3.69
CA PHE A 31 -2.01 15.68 4.59
C PHE A 31 -2.58 14.42 3.92
N LEU A 32 -3.58 14.59 3.06
CA LEU A 32 -4.12 13.52 2.22
C LEU A 32 -3.52 13.62 0.82
N VAL A 33 -3.05 12.49 0.31
CA VAL A 33 -2.46 12.40 -1.04
C VAL A 33 -3.59 12.37 -2.08
N ILE A 34 -4.06 13.56 -2.48
CA ILE A 34 -5.14 13.72 -3.45
C ILE A 34 -4.61 14.51 -4.65
N PRO A 35 -4.49 13.87 -5.85
CA PRO A 35 -4.06 14.56 -7.05
C PRO A 35 -4.94 15.77 -7.39
N GLY A 36 -4.31 16.90 -7.70
CA GLY A 36 -4.99 18.15 -8.01
C GLY A 36 -5.42 18.99 -6.80
N VAL A 37 -5.28 18.46 -5.57
CA VAL A 37 -5.47 19.18 -4.31
C VAL A 37 -4.12 19.52 -3.67
N ASN A 38 -3.20 18.56 -3.70
CA ASN A 38 -1.86 18.75 -3.17
C ASN A 38 -0.99 19.59 -4.10
N ASP A 39 -0.20 20.52 -3.56
CA ASP A 39 0.72 21.39 -4.31
C ASP A 39 1.77 20.61 -5.11
N PHE A 40 2.15 19.41 -4.63
CA PHE A 40 3.18 18.57 -5.24
C PHE A 40 2.61 17.40 -6.07
N LEU A 41 1.28 17.26 -6.17
CA LEU A 41 0.60 16.20 -6.92
C LEU A 41 -0.38 16.79 -7.93
N PRO A 42 0.09 17.17 -9.12
CA PRO A 42 -0.80 17.67 -10.17
C PRO A 42 -1.80 16.59 -10.60
N LEU A 43 -2.97 17.00 -11.06
CA LEU A 43 -4.02 16.06 -11.50
C LEU A 43 -3.57 15.13 -12.64
N SER A 44 -2.55 15.54 -13.38
CA SER A 44 -1.97 14.74 -14.47
C SER A 44 -1.37 13.42 -14.02
N VAL A 45 -0.98 13.28 -12.75
CA VAL A 45 -0.45 12.01 -12.19
C VAL A 45 -1.53 11.11 -11.58
N ALA A 46 -2.80 11.51 -11.65
CA ALA A 46 -3.90 10.72 -11.12
C ALA A 46 -4.02 9.33 -11.76
N PRO A 47 -3.86 9.16 -13.09
CA PRO A 47 -3.94 7.84 -13.71
C PRO A 47 -2.90 6.87 -13.18
N GLU A 48 -1.65 7.33 -12.97
CA GLU A 48 -0.56 6.51 -12.46
C GLU A 48 -0.80 6.10 -11.00
N ILE A 49 -1.32 7.01 -10.19
CA ILE A 49 -1.67 6.72 -8.78
C ILE A 49 -2.82 5.72 -8.74
N ILE A 50 -3.87 5.90 -9.53
CA ILE A 50 -5.00 4.97 -9.60
C ILE A 50 -4.53 3.59 -10.05
N PHE A 51 -3.67 3.52 -11.06
CA PHE A 51 -3.09 2.27 -11.52
C PHE A 51 -2.29 1.57 -10.42
N GLY A 52 -1.42 2.32 -9.72
CA GLY A 52 -0.63 1.77 -8.60
C GLY A 52 -1.52 1.26 -7.46
N LEU A 53 -2.57 1.99 -7.11
CA LEU A 53 -3.55 1.56 -6.10
C LEU A 53 -4.29 0.29 -6.52
N LEU A 54 -4.70 0.19 -7.79
CA LEU A 54 -5.34 -1.01 -8.33
C LEU A 54 -4.42 -2.24 -8.26
N VAL A 55 -3.18 -2.09 -8.69
CA VAL A 55 -2.19 -3.17 -8.60
C VAL A 55 -1.98 -3.59 -7.14
N GLY A 56 -1.79 -2.60 -6.25
CA GLY A 56 -1.63 -2.86 -4.81
C GLY A 56 -2.84 -3.58 -4.20
N LEU A 57 -4.05 -3.18 -4.59
CA LEU A 57 -5.28 -3.80 -4.14
C LEU A 57 -5.40 -5.26 -4.60
N VAL A 58 -5.19 -5.52 -5.89
CA VAL A 58 -5.26 -6.89 -6.45
C VAL A 58 -4.21 -7.80 -5.82
N VAL A 59 -3.00 -7.30 -5.60
CA VAL A 59 -1.91 -8.06 -4.96
C VAL A 59 -2.22 -8.32 -3.49
N HIS A 60 -2.80 -7.36 -2.79
CA HIS A 60 -3.21 -7.48 -1.40
C HIS A 60 -4.27 -8.56 -1.21
N GLU A 61 -5.39 -8.43 -1.90
CA GLU A 61 -6.51 -9.36 -1.81
C GLU A 61 -6.16 -10.74 -2.38
N GLY A 62 -5.41 -10.77 -3.49
CA GLY A 62 -4.88 -12.00 -4.04
C GLY A 62 -3.98 -12.74 -3.06
N GLY A 63 -3.23 -12.01 -2.23
CA GLY A 63 -2.43 -12.56 -1.14
C GLY A 63 -3.28 -13.32 -0.12
N HIS A 64 -4.36 -12.71 0.35
CA HIS A 64 -5.31 -13.36 1.25
C HIS A 64 -5.92 -14.61 0.63
N GLY A 65 -6.40 -14.52 -0.61
CA GLY A 65 -7.00 -15.65 -1.32
C GLY A 65 -6.05 -16.83 -1.52
N ILE A 66 -4.79 -16.56 -1.89
CA ILE A 66 -3.76 -17.61 -2.05
C ILE A 66 -3.49 -18.28 -0.70
N LEU A 67 -3.29 -17.51 0.37
CA LEU A 67 -3.01 -18.07 1.69
C LEU A 67 -4.20 -18.81 2.27
N CYS A 68 -5.44 -18.40 2.04
CA CYS A 68 -6.62 -19.18 2.36
C CYS A 68 -6.50 -20.59 1.76
N ARG A 69 -6.23 -20.67 0.47
CA ARG A 69 -6.07 -21.97 -0.23
C ARG A 69 -4.92 -22.81 0.29
N VAL A 70 -3.77 -22.18 0.58
CA VAL A 70 -2.58 -22.87 1.11
C VAL A 70 -2.84 -23.44 2.52
N GLU A 71 -3.58 -22.71 3.35
CA GLU A 71 -3.88 -23.10 4.73
C GLU A 71 -5.15 -23.97 4.86
N GLY A 72 -5.80 -24.30 3.74
CA GLY A 72 -7.03 -25.09 3.74
C GLY A 72 -8.25 -24.32 4.25
N ILE A 73 -8.21 -23.00 4.22
CA ILE A 73 -9.34 -22.13 4.56
C ILE A 73 -10.18 -21.95 3.31
N GLU A 74 -11.46 -22.25 3.39
CA GLU A 74 -12.39 -22.04 2.27
C GLU A 74 -12.65 -20.54 2.07
N ILE A 75 -12.91 -20.15 0.83
CA ILE A 75 -13.25 -18.78 0.46
C ILE A 75 -14.75 -18.78 0.16
N GLU A 76 -15.53 -18.06 0.96
CA GLU A 76 -16.97 -17.91 0.79
C GLU A 76 -17.28 -17.00 -0.40
N SER A 77 -16.61 -15.86 -0.46
CA SER A 77 -16.78 -14.93 -1.57
C SER A 77 -15.52 -14.13 -1.87
N MET A 78 -15.42 -13.65 -3.10
CA MET A 78 -14.40 -12.70 -3.53
C MET A 78 -14.95 -11.79 -4.61
N GLY A 79 -14.50 -10.55 -4.62
CA GLY A 79 -15.01 -9.61 -5.60
C GLY A 79 -14.29 -8.26 -5.60
N VAL A 80 -14.84 -7.38 -6.43
CA VAL A 80 -14.37 -6.00 -6.58
C VAL A 80 -15.56 -5.07 -6.36
N PHE A 81 -15.38 -4.06 -5.51
CA PHE A 81 -16.34 -2.98 -5.36
C PHE A 81 -16.14 -1.95 -6.46
N LEU A 82 -17.19 -1.70 -7.24
CA LEU A 82 -17.19 -0.69 -8.28
C LEU A 82 -18.13 0.46 -7.91
N LEU A 83 -17.66 1.69 -8.07
CA LEU A 83 -18.53 2.86 -8.16
C LEU A 83 -18.72 3.18 -9.64
N THR A 84 -19.81 2.72 -10.20
CA THR A 84 -20.05 2.73 -11.65
C THR A 84 -19.02 1.87 -12.40
N ILE A 85 -17.93 2.46 -12.87
CA ILE A 85 -16.82 1.80 -13.57
C ILE A 85 -15.47 1.96 -12.83
N ILE A 86 -15.47 2.72 -11.72
CA ILE A 86 -14.26 3.00 -10.95
C ILE A 86 -14.14 1.94 -9.86
N PRO A 87 -13.08 1.12 -9.85
CA PRO A 87 -12.84 0.18 -8.77
C PRO A 87 -12.43 0.92 -7.50
N LEU A 88 -13.25 0.80 -6.46
CA LEU A 88 -13.03 1.42 -5.16
C LEU A 88 -12.36 0.47 -4.16
N GLY A 89 -12.48 -0.83 -4.38
CA GLY A 89 -11.95 -1.82 -3.48
C GLY A 89 -12.04 -3.22 -4.06
N ALA A 90 -11.34 -4.16 -3.43
CA ALA A 90 -11.51 -5.59 -3.63
C ALA A 90 -11.66 -6.24 -2.27
N PHE A 91 -12.11 -7.47 -2.23
CA PHE A 91 -12.24 -8.25 -1.01
C PHE A 91 -12.12 -9.74 -1.28
N VAL A 92 -11.60 -10.44 -0.29
CA VAL A 92 -11.64 -11.88 -0.17
C VAL A 92 -12.25 -12.20 1.20
N GLU A 93 -13.34 -12.93 1.23
CA GLU A 93 -14.07 -13.30 2.43
C GLU A 93 -13.84 -14.80 2.70
N PRO A 94 -13.04 -15.13 3.73
CA PRO A 94 -12.88 -16.49 4.17
C PRO A 94 -14.17 -17.02 4.81
N ASP A 95 -14.45 -18.31 4.64
CA ASP A 95 -15.52 -19.00 5.38
C ASP A 95 -15.18 -19.05 6.89
N GLU A 96 -16.08 -18.52 7.72
CA GLU A 96 -15.84 -18.37 9.16
C GLU A 96 -15.58 -19.70 9.86
N GLU A 97 -16.23 -20.79 9.44
CA GLU A 97 -16.08 -22.10 10.11
C GLU A 97 -14.71 -22.69 9.79
N SER A 98 -14.32 -22.70 8.53
CA SER A 98 -13.01 -23.19 8.10
C SER A 98 -11.86 -22.34 8.66
N GLU A 99 -12.04 -21.00 8.75
CA GLU A 99 -11.07 -20.12 9.39
C GLU A 99 -10.89 -20.45 10.87
N ARG A 100 -11.97 -20.69 11.62
CA ARG A 100 -11.90 -21.06 13.05
C ARG A 100 -11.21 -22.41 13.28
N LEU A 101 -11.40 -23.35 12.36
CA LEU A 101 -10.76 -24.68 12.42
C LEU A 101 -9.28 -24.63 12.00
N ALA A 102 -8.86 -23.63 11.27
CA ALA A 102 -7.48 -23.47 10.85
C ALA A 102 -6.52 -23.21 12.02
N SER A 103 -5.27 -23.61 11.85
CA SER A 103 -4.24 -23.39 12.87
C SER A 103 -4.02 -21.90 13.15
N ARG A 104 -3.61 -21.56 14.38
CA ARG A 104 -3.27 -20.16 14.72
C ARG A 104 -2.20 -19.60 13.77
N GLY A 105 -1.20 -20.39 13.41
CA GLY A 105 -0.17 -20.00 12.47
C GLY A 105 -0.71 -19.77 11.06
N GLY A 106 -1.61 -20.62 10.58
CA GLY A 106 -2.29 -20.47 9.29
C GLY A 106 -3.08 -19.17 9.20
N ARG A 107 -3.91 -18.89 10.21
CA ARG A 107 -4.66 -17.63 10.29
C ARG A 107 -3.74 -16.41 10.32
N THR A 108 -2.67 -16.46 11.12
CA THR A 108 -1.71 -15.34 11.16
C THR A 108 -1.05 -15.10 9.81
N ARG A 109 -0.65 -16.16 9.09
CA ARG A 109 -0.08 -16.04 7.75
C ARG A 109 -1.10 -15.48 6.76
N MET A 110 -2.33 -15.95 6.80
CA MET A 110 -3.42 -15.46 5.96
C MET A 110 -3.68 -13.97 6.20
N PHE A 111 -3.82 -13.53 7.46
CA PHE A 111 -4.02 -12.11 7.77
C PHE A 111 -2.83 -11.22 7.40
N ALA A 112 -1.60 -11.73 7.50
CA ALA A 112 -0.40 -10.99 7.13
C ALA A 112 -0.14 -10.95 5.62
N ALA A 113 -0.79 -11.82 4.83
CA ALA A 113 -0.47 -12.04 3.43
C ALA A 113 -0.62 -10.77 2.57
N GLY A 114 -1.71 -10.02 2.74
CA GLY A 114 -1.97 -8.82 1.96
C GLY A 114 -0.86 -7.79 2.11
N VAL A 115 -0.49 -7.47 3.34
CA VAL A 115 0.59 -6.51 3.64
C VAL A 115 1.94 -7.03 3.16
N THR A 116 2.23 -8.32 3.38
CA THR A 116 3.50 -8.94 2.96
C THR A 116 3.66 -8.90 1.45
N ASN A 117 2.61 -9.20 0.70
CA ASN A 117 2.64 -9.18 -0.77
C ASN A 117 2.80 -7.75 -1.31
N ASN A 118 2.12 -6.77 -0.71
CA ASN A 118 2.31 -5.37 -1.08
C ASN A 118 3.75 -4.90 -0.82
N PHE A 119 4.34 -5.35 0.28
CA PHE A 119 5.74 -5.05 0.58
C PHE A 119 6.68 -5.69 -0.45
N ALA A 120 6.42 -6.94 -0.84
CA ALA A 120 7.22 -7.65 -1.84
C ALA A 120 7.16 -6.95 -3.20
N ILE A 121 5.95 -6.60 -3.68
CA ILE A 121 5.82 -5.91 -4.98
C ILE A 121 6.44 -4.51 -4.94
N THR A 122 6.36 -3.82 -3.81
CA THR A 122 7.02 -2.51 -3.63
C THR A 122 8.53 -2.63 -3.76
N ILE A 123 9.15 -3.63 -3.14
CA ILE A 123 10.59 -3.88 -3.26
C ILE A 123 10.95 -4.20 -4.72
N ILE A 124 10.16 -5.04 -5.41
CA ILE A 124 10.38 -5.36 -6.82
C ILE A 124 10.29 -4.08 -7.67
N ALA A 125 9.26 -3.28 -7.48
CA ALA A 125 9.09 -2.01 -8.21
C ALA A 125 10.27 -1.05 -7.96
N PHE A 126 10.75 -0.97 -6.72
CA PHE A 126 11.91 -0.16 -6.36
C PHE A 126 13.20 -0.65 -7.07
N VAL A 127 13.45 -1.96 -7.05
CA VAL A 127 14.61 -2.55 -7.72
C VAL A 127 14.55 -2.33 -9.25
N LEU A 128 13.37 -2.46 -9.85
CA LEU A 128 13.18 -2.19 -11.28
C LEU A 128 13.37 -0.72 -11.61
N LEU A 129 12.89 0.19 -10.77
CA LEU A 129 13.03 1.64 -10.97
C LEU A 129 14.50 2.07 -10.85
N PHE A 130 15.16 1.72 -9.77
CA PHE A 130 16.52 2.18 -9.48
C PHE A 130 17.61 1.33 -10.14
N GLY A 131 17.30 0.14 -10.64
CA GLY A 131 18.21 -0.69 -11.41
C GLY A 131 18.12 -0.44 -12.91
N PRO A 132 17.39 -1.29 -13.68
CA PRO A 132 17.44 -1.23 -15.16
C PRO A 132 16.86 0.05 -15.74
N ILE A 133 15.80 0.63 -15.15
CA ILE A 133 15.11 1.80 -15.75
C ILE A 133 15.99 3.04 -15.63
N ILE A 134 16.45 3.38 -14.43
CA ILE A 134 17.35 4.54 -14.24
C ILE A 134 18.70 4.30 -14.92
N GLY A 135 19.23 3.07 -14.86
CA GLY A 135 20.47 2.72 -15.56
C GLY A 135 20.38 2.92 -17.06
N SER A 136 19.27 2.56 -17.69
CA SER A 136 19.08 2.75 -19.14
C SER A 136 18.91 4.22 -19.54
N ILE A 137 18.30 5.03 -18.71
CA ILE A 137 18.16 6.49 -18.95
C ILE A 137 19.51 7.21 -18.81
N ALA A 138 20.31 6.83 -17.80
CA ALA A 138 21.62 7.42 -17.55
C ALA A 138 22.69 7.07 -18.61
N VAL A 139 22.49 5.98 -19.36
CA VAL A 139 23.46 5.51 -20.38
C VAL A 139 23.07 5.97 -21.80
N ALA A 140 21.92 6.62 -22.00
CA ALA A 140 21.57 7.15 -23.33
C ALA A 140 22.43 8.40 -23.66
N PRO A 141 23.52 8.29 -24.44
CA PRO A 141 24.31 9.44 -24.82
C PRO A 141 23.56 10.21 -25.92
N GLY A 142 23.09 11.39 -25.59
CA GLY A 142 22.48 12.27 -26.61
C GLY A 142 21.31 13.13 -26.13
N LEU A 143 21.02 13.18 -24.85
CA LEU A 143 20.02 14.08 -24.25
C LEU A 143 20.70 15.15 -23.36
N ALA A 144 21.89 15.62 -23.77
CA ALA A 144 22.54 16.79 -23.18
C ALA A 144 22.41 17.96 -24.13
#